data_97c5a44ae933151db9fbaae1e919cf52
#
_entry.id   97c5a44ae933151db9fbaae1e919cf52
#
_cell.length_a   1.000
_cell.length_b   1.000
_cell.length_c   1.000
_cell.angle_alpha   90.00
_cell.angle_beta   90.00
_cell.angle_gamma   90.00
#
_symmetry.space_group_name_H-M   'P 1'
#
loop_
_entity.id
_entity.type
_entity.pdbx_description
1 polymer ?
#
loop_
_entity_poly.entity_id
_entity_poly.type
_entity_poly.pdbx_seq_one_letter_code
_entity_poly.pdbx_strand_id
1 'polypeptide(L)'
;MPTTKQLTAYARVLLQKGLNLQKGQTLVINAPVESHDFVTLLTKEAYTTGAAQVVCNWRSDDMARLRYEHEDLQYFESLPDWRRDFSLYYYHKKAAFLSLISANPYLMDGIDTKKIFAQQKAQNEALKEYIDGMMASKTTWLVAAVPSAVWAKLLYPDLDATAAYEALWKQILQSSRADGADALADWDAHLAELKKRRTWMTDQHFTSLHYTNGLGTDLTIGLPAGHIWQGGMEETADHLLFNANIPTEEIYSAPKADAVNGTVYSTKPLVYNGNLIDKFHLTFKDGKVVDAAAETGEDVLQKLIAIDDGACRLGEVALIPYHSPISLSGILFYETLFDENASCHLALGASYPTCLAGGADMDKDAVAAAGLNDSMIHVDFMVGSPDLTITGTKADSTTVPVFTAGDWAQ
;
A
#
# COMPACT_ATOMS: atom_id res chain seq x y z
N MET A 1 -25.44 -10.24 1.49
CA MET A 1 -25.05 -9.14 0.57
C MET A 1 -25.20 -7.82 1.31
N PRO A 2 -24.26 -6.85 1.13
CA PRO A 2 -24.43 -5.50 1.65
C PRO A 2 -25.69 -4.84 1.12
N THR A 3 -26.25 -3.95 1.91
CA THR A 3 -27.40 -3.15 1.49
C THR A 3 -26.96 -2.08 0.47
N THR A 4 -27.88 -1.63 -0.39
CA THR A 4 -27.62 -0.51 -1.30
C THR A 4 -27.13 0.74 -0.56
N LYS A 5 -27.60 0.98 0.68
CA LYS A 5 -27.14 2.10 1.53
C LYS A 5 -25.66 1.99 1.83
N GLN A 6 -25.17 0.82 2.24
CA GLN A 6 -23.76 0.58 2.56
C GLN A 6 -22.87 0.71 1.32
N LEU A 7 -23.29 0.11 0.18
CA LEU A 7 -22.54 0.26 -1.07
C LEU A 7 -22.50 1.72 -1.57
N THR A 8 -23.60 2.47 -1.37
CA THR A 8 -23.63 3.91 -1.68
C THR A 8 -22.69 4.71 -0.77
N ALA A 9 -22.64 4.37 0.53
CA ALA A 9 -21.72 5.00 1.48
C ALA A 9 -20.27 4.74 1.06
N TYR A 10 -19.92 3.50 0.71
CA TYR A 10 -18.60 3.15 0.20
C TYR A 10 -18.26 3.91 -1.09
N ALA A 11 -19.16 3.92 -2.08
CA ALA A 11 -18.95 4.69 -3.30
C ALA A 11 -18.67 6.17 -3.03
N ARG A 12 -19.39 6.79 -2.09
CA ARG A 12 -19.18 8.20 -1.69
C ARG A 12 -17.84 8.40 -1.00
N VAL A 13 -17.43 7.48 -0.14
CA VAL A 13 -16.09 7.51 0.47
C VAL A 13 -15.01 7.49 -0.62
N LEU A 14 -15.08 6.57 -1.58
CA LEU A 14 -14.11 6.50 -2.68
C LEU A 14 -14.07 7.77 -3.52
N LEU A 15 -15.24 8.35 -3.84
CA LEU A 15 -15.32 9.54 -4.71
C LEU A 15 -14.94 10.83 -4.00
N GLN A 16 -15.34 10.99 -2.72
CA GLN A 16 -15.21 12.27 -2.01
C GLN A 16 -14.02 12.32 -1.06
N LYS A 17 -13.69 11.21 -0.38
CA LYS A 17 -12.56 11.13 0.56
C LYS A 17 -11.31 10.52 -0.07
N GLY A 18 -11.49 9.57 -0.99
CA GLY A 18 -10.41 9.01 -1.80
C GLY A 18 -10.00 10.01 -2.88
N LEU A 19 -10.67 9.98 -3.99
CA LEU A 19 -10.33 10.79 -5.18
C LEU A 19 -10.52 12.30 -5.00
N ASN A 20 -11.34 12.75 -4.06
CA ASN A 20 -11.80 14.13 -4.00
C ASN A 20 -12.27 14.61 -5.38
N LEU A 21 -13.15 13.84 -6.00
CA LEU A 21 -13.61 14.03 -7.38
C LEU A 21 -14.21 15.43 -7.58
N GLN A 22 -13.66 16.19 -8.52
CA GLN A 22 -14.07 17.57 -8.76
C GLN A 22 -15.23 17.65 -9.76
N LYS A 23 -16.06 18.67 -9.60
CA LYS A 23 -17.14 18.97 -10.55
C LYS A 23 -16.55 19.23 -11.94
N GLY A 24 -17.08 18.56 -12.95
CA GLY A 24 -16.61 18.66 -14.33
C GLY A 24 -15.39 17.80 -14.67
N GLN A 25 -14.84 17.07 -13.70
CA GLN A 25 -13.72 16.16 -13.94
C GLN A 25 -14.20 14.85 -14.58
N THR A 26 -13.36 14.23 -15.40
CA THR A 26 -13.56 12.87 -15.90
C THR A 26 -13.07 11.86 -14.87
N LEU A 27 -13.84 10.80 -14.63
CA LEU A 27 -13.45 9.65 -13.82
C LEU A 27 -13.13 8.46 -14.72
N VAL A 28 -11.94 7.89 -14.60
CA VAL A 28 -11.55 6.61 -15.21
C VAL A 28 -11.56 5.53 -14.13
N ILE A 29 -12.33 4.49 -14.35
CA ILE A 29 -12.45 3.34 -13.43
C ILE A 29 -11.79 2.13 -14.09
N ASN A 30 -10.76 1.57 -13.45
CA ASN A 30 -10.21 0.26 -13.78
C ASN A 30 -10.83 -0.76 -12.82
N ALA A 31 -11.60 -1.73 -13.32
CA ALA A 31 -12.35 -2.62 -12.44
C ALA A 31 -12.41 -4.06 -12.97
N PRO A 32 -12.49 -5.08 -12.09
CA PRO A 32 -12.87 -6.43 -12.47
C PRO A 32 -14.29 -6.44 -13.05
N VAL A 33 -14.51 -7.18 -14.13
CA VAL A 33 -15.83 -7.26 -14.79
C VAL A 33 -16.91 -7.82 -13.85
N GLU A 34 -16.52 -8.65 -12.90
CA GLU A 34 -17.39 -9.24 -11.87
C GLU A 34 -17.97 -8.19 -10.92
N SER A 35 -17.33 -7.01 -10.81
CA SER A 35 -17.79 -5.90 -9.96
C SER A 35 -18.81 -4.96 -10.65
N HIS A 36 -19.36 -5.36 -11.80
CA HIS A 36 -20.25 -4.54 -12.64
C HIS A 36 -21.37 -3.84 -11.85
N ASP A 37 -22.05 -4.54 -10.95
CA ASP A 37 -23.17 -3.97 -10.19
C ASP A 37 -22.71 -2.84 -9.27
N PHE A 38 -21.58 -3.01 -8.58
CA PHE A 38 -21.00 -1.95 -7.74
C PHE A 38 -20.51 -0.79 -8.60
N VAL A 39 -19.83 -1.05 -9.71
CA VAL A 39 -19.34 0.00 -10.63
C VAL A 39 -20.51 0.80 -11.24
N THR A 40 -21.63 0.15 -11.52
CA THR A 40 -22.85 0.83 -11.98
C THR A 40 -23.37 1.82 -10.92
N LEU A 41 -23.44 1.39 -9.66
CA LEU A 41 -23.84 2.25 -8.53
C LEU A 41 -22.83 3.39 -8.33
N LEU A 42 -21.53 3.07 -8.33
CA LEU A 42 -20.44 4.05 -8.21
C LEU A 42 -20.49 5.12 -9.33
N THR A 43 -20.76 4.70 -10.56
CA THR A 43 -20.94 5.60 -11.71
C THR A 43 -22.10 6.56 -11.50
N LYS A 44 -23.24 6.09 -10.98
CA LYS A 44 -24.37 6.94 -10.64
C LYS A 44 -24.00 7.98 -9.56
N GLU A 45 -23.29 7.55 -8.52
CA GLU A 45 -22.83 8.47 -7.46
C GLU A 45 -21.78 9.45 -7.99
N ALA A 46 -20.90 9.04 -8.93
CA ALA A 46 -19.93 9.95 -9.57
C ALA A 46 -20.63 11.07 -10.35
N TYR A 47 -21.65 10.77 -11.13
CA TYR A 47 -22.46 11.81 -11.78
C TYR A 47 -23.21 12.70 -10.78
N THR A 48 -23.70 12.14 -9.68
CA THR A 48 -24.33 12.89 -8.60
C THR A 48 -23.34 13.83 -7.92
N THR A 49 -22.08 13.43 -7.79
CA THR A 49 -20.97 14.24 -7.26
C THR A 49 -20.55 15.34 -8.25
N GLY A 50 -20.86 15.17 -9.54
CA GLY A 50 -20.62 16.19 -10.56
C GLY A 50 -19.59 15.82 -11.63
N ALA A 51 -19.22 14.54 -11.75
CA ALA A 51 -18.38 14.08 -12.85
C ALA A 51 -18.96 14.51 -14.21
N ALA A 52 -18.10 14.99 -15.10
CA ALA A 52 -18.52 15.31 -16.48
C ALA A 52 -18.63 14.04 -17.34
N GLN A 53 -17.78 13.06 -17.07
CA GLN A 53 -17.72 11.80 -17.80
C GLN A 53 -17.23 10.71 -16.86
N VAL A 54 -17.75 9.50 -17.02
CA VAL A 54 -17.21 8.28 -16.38
C VAL A 54 -16.87 7.28 -17.47
N VAL A 55 -15.65 6.76 -17.42
CA VAL A 55 -15.13 5.77 -18.37
C VAL A 55 -14.68 4.56 -17.58
N CYS A 56 -15.11 3.36 -17.97
CA CYS A 56 -14.70 2.14 -17.31
C CYS A 56 -13.83 1.29 -18.23
N ASN A 57 -12.66 0.91 -17.72
CA ASN A 57 -11.74 -0.06 -18.31
C ASN A 57 -11.88 -1.38 -17.54
N TRP A 58 -12.57 -2.35 -18.14
CA TRP A 58 -12.83 -3.64 -17.52
C TRP A 58 -11.65 -4.59 -17.64
N ARG A 59 -11.42 -5.36 -16.58
CA ARG A 59 -10.44 -6.45 -16.53
C ARG A 59 -11.16 -7.75 -16.21
N SER A 60 -10.66 -8.86 -16.76
CA SER A 60 -11.12 -10.21 -16.43
C SER A 60 -9.88 -11.08 -16.21
N ASP A 61 -9.80 -11.70 -15.04
CA ASP A 61 -8.74 -12.62 -14.68
C ASP A 61 -8.74 -13.85 -15.58
N ASP A 62 -9.91 -14.40 -15.89
CA ASP A 62 -10.06 -15.54 -16.78
C ASP A 62 -9.50 -15.24 -18.18
N MET A 63 -9.85 -14.07 -18.74
CA MET A 63 -9.35 -13.65 -20.05
C MET A 63 -7.84 -13.38 -20.01
N ALA A 64 -7.34 -12.81 -18.93
CA ALA A 64 -5.91 -12.59 -18.75
C ALA A 64 -5.16 -13.91 -18.70
N ARG A 65 -5.64 -14.88 -17.91
CA ARG A 65 -5.04 -16.21 -17.80
C ARG A 65 -5.02 -16.94 -19.15
N LEU A 66 -6.16 -17.00 -19.86
CA LEU A 66 -6.25 -17.61 -21.20
C LEU A 66 -5.27 -16.98 -22.17
N ARG A 67 -5.10 -15.66 -22.11
CA ARG A 67 -4.12 -14.96 -22.92
C ARG A 67 -2.70 -15.46 -22.66
N TYR A 68 -2.30 -15.55 -21.37
CA TYR A 68 -0.96 -16.06 -21.00
C TYR A 68 -0.75 -17.53 -21.37
N GLU A 69 -1.78 -18.35 -21.32
CA GLU A 69 -1.71 -19.76 -21.71
C GLU A 69 -1.56 -19.97 -23.23
N HIS A 70 -2.21 -19.14 -24.04
CA HIS A 70 -2.39 -19.40 -25.48
C HIS A 70 -1.64 -18.45 -26.41
N GLU A 71 -1.36 -17.21 -26.01
CA GLU A 71 -0.63 -16.29 -26.88
C GLU A 71 0.89 -16.54 -26.81
N ASP A 72 1.59 -16.32 -27.93
CA ASP A 72 3.04 -16.41 -28.00
C ASP A 72 3.72 -15.23 -27.29
N LEU A 73 4.98 -15.44 -26.85
CA LEU A 73 5.78 -14.45 -26.11
C LEU A 73 5.83 -13.07 -26.79
N GLN A 74 5.94 -13.03 -28.12
CA GLN A 74 6.01 -11.78 -28.90
C GLN A 74 4.87 -10.80 -28.62
N TYR A 75 3.68 -11.29 -28.25
CA TYR A 75 2.50 -10.45 -27.92
C TYR A 75 2.57 -9.83 -26.52
N PHE A 76 3.56 -10.21 -25.72
CA PHE A 76 3.83 -9.66 -24.40
C PHE A 76 5.02 -8.69 -24.40
N GLU A 77 5.82 -8.65 -25.48
CA GLU A 77 7.03 -7.81 -25.59
C GLU A 77 6.73 -6.33 -25.91
N SER A 78 5.47 -6.00 -26.23
CA SER A 78 5.04 -4.63 -26.47
C SER A 78 3.63 -4.37 -25.98
N LEU A 79 3.35 -3.14 -25.52
CA LEU A 79 2.00 -2.69 -25.23
C LEU A 79 1.41 -2.06 -26.51
N PRO A 80 0.20 -2.51 -26.96
CA PRO A 80 -0.46 -1.88 -28.10
C PRO A 80 -0.69 -0.38 -27.91
N ASP A 81 -0.44 0.42 -28.97
CA ASP A 81 -0.54 1.89 -28.91
C ASP A 81 -1.88 2.38 -28.36
N TRP A 82 -2.99 1.77 -28.73
CA TRP A 82 -4.30 2.18 -28.25
C TRP A 82 -4.45 2.08 -26.72
N ARG A 83 -3.78 1.11 -26.07
CA ARG A 83 -3.77 0.97 -24.61
C ARG A 83 -2.96 2.07 -23.95
N ARG A 84 -1.77 2.34 -24.51
CA ARG A 84 -0.92 3.46 -24.07
C ARG A 84 -1.68 4.77 -24.23
N ASP A 85 -2.22 5.01 -25.43
CA ASP A 85 -2.90 6.26 -25.78
C ASP A 85 -4.17 6.47 -24.97
N PHE A 86 -4.89 5.41 -24.59
CA PHE A 86 -6.01 5.50 -23.65
C PHE A 86 -5.56 6.07 -22.29
N SER A 87 -4.51 5.51 -21.69
CA SER A 87 -4.02 5.96 -20.37
C SER A 87 -3.50 7.39 -20.43
N LEU A 88 -2.66 7.69 -21.43
CA LEU A 88 -2.08 9.03 -21.62
C LEU A 88 -3.14 10.07 -21.97
N TYR A 89 -4.14 9.74 -22.78
CA TYR A 89 -5.21 10.66 -23.14
C TYR A 89 -5.94 11.19 -21.90
N TYR A 90 -6.37 10.30 -20.99
CA TYR A 90 -7.08 10.71 -19.79
C TYR A 90 -6.14 11.34 -18.75
N TYR A 91 -4.90 10.89 -18.66
CA TYR A 91 -3.87 11.50 -17.82
C TYR A 91 -3.62 12.96 -18.21
N HIS A 92 -3.40 13.25 -19.49
CA HIS A 92 -3.22 14.63 -19.97
C HIS A 92 -4.49 15.51 -19.81
N LYS A 93 -5.66 14.89 -19.68
CA LYS A 93 -6.93 15.57 -19.34
C LYS A 93 -7.11 15.77 -17.84
N LYS A 94 -6.14 15.40 -17.01
CA LYS A 94 -6.22 15.44 -15.54
C LYS A 94 -7.46 14.70 -15.01
N ALA A 95 -7.80 13.56 -15.61
CA ALA A 95 -8.86 12.71 -15.11
C ALA A 95 -8.49 12.17 -13.73
N ALA A 96 -9.49 11.89 -12.90
CA ALA A 96 -9.32 11.10 -11.68
C ALA A 96 -9.28 9.62 -12.04
N PHE A 97 -8.39 8.84 -11.42
CA PHE A 97 -8.24 7.41 -11.70
C PHE A 97 -8.59 6.57 -10.48
N LEU A 98 -9.57 5.69 -10.62
CA LEU A 98 -9.93 4.70 -9.61
C LEU A 98 -9.54 3.30 -10.08
N SER A 99 -8.72 2.61 -9.31
CA SER A 99 -8.42 1.19 -9.51
C SER A 99 -9.13 0.36 -8.44
N LEU A 100 -10.16 -0.38 -8.84
CA LEU A 100 -10.79 -1.38 -7.99
C LEU A 100 -10.03 -2.69 -8.14
N ILE A 101 -9.49 -3.19 -7.02
CA ILE A 101 -8.71 -4.43 -6.98
C ILE A 101 -9.49 -5.56 -6.35
N SER A 102 -9.11 -6.78 -6.70
CA SER A 102 -9.58 -8.01 -6.08
C SER A 102 -8.45 -9.03 -6.18
N ALA A 103 -8.03 -9.58 -5.05
CA ALA A 103 -6.87 -10.46 -5.02
C ALA A 103 -7.17 -11.82 -5.65
N ASN A 104 -6.25 -12.28 -6.47
CA ASN A 104 -6.16 -13.64 -6.98
C ASN A 104 -4.68 -14.04 -7.04
N PRO A 105 -4.07 -14.43 -5.90
CA PRO A 105 -2.63 -14.71 -5.82
C PRO A 105 -2.21 -15.89 -6.69
N TYR A 106 -3.13 -16.75 -7.09
CA TYR A 106 -2.88 -17.94 -7.92
C TYR A 106 -3.12 -17.71 -9.42
N LEU A 107 -3.46 -16.47 -9.82
CA LEU A 107 -3.80 -16.16 -11.22
C LEU A 107 -2.72 -16.60 -12.21
N MET A 108 -1.46 -16.45 -11.83
CA MET A 108 -0.30 -16.73 -12.69
C MET A 108 0.37 -18.08 -12.39
N ASP A 109 -0.23 -18.94 -11.55
CA ASP A 109 0.35 -20.25 -11.24
C ASP A 109 0.50 -21.12 -12.48
N GLY A 110 1.74 -21.61 -12.71
CA GLY A 110 2.07 -22.46 -13.86
C GLY A 110 2.22 -21.70 -15.19
N ILE A 111 2.10 -20.36 -15.21
CA ILE A 111 2.35 -19.53 -16.38
C ILE A 111 3.87 -19.36 -16.60
N ASP A 112 4.28 -19.34 -17.87
CA ASP A 112 5.68 -19.04 -18.25
C ASP A 112 6.07 -17.64 -17.76
N THR A 113 7.00 -17.61 -16.81
CA THR A 113 7.49 -16.36 -16.20
C THR A 113 8.08 -15.38 -17.20
N LYS A 114 8.60 -15.86 -18.35
CA LYS A 114 9.10 -14.98 -19.43
C LYS A 114 8.01 -14.09 -19.99
N LYS A 115 6.78 -14.63 -20.15
CA LYS A 115 5.63 -13.83 -20.62
C LYS A 115 5.23 -12.79 -19.59
N ILE A 116 5.25 -13.13 -18.29
CA ILE A 116 4.92 -12.22 -17.19
C ILE A 116 5.93 -11.06 -17.17
N PHE A 117 7.23 -11.36 -17.18
CA PHE A 117 8.27 -10.32 -17.17
C PHE A 117 8.25 -9.47 -18.43
N ALA A 118 8.04 -10.07 -19.63
CA ALA A 118 7.95 -9.33 -20.87
C ALA A 118 6.78 -8.33 -20.84
N GLN A 119 5.59 -8.76 -20.39
CA GLN A 119 4.42 -7.90 -20.26
C GLN A 119 4.65 -6.76 -19.26
N GLN A 120 5.22 -7.05 -18.10
CA GLN A 120 5.50 -6.03 -17.09
C GLN A 120 6.49 -5.00 -17.60
N LYS A 121 7.58 -5.45 -18.24
CA LYS A 121 8.57 -4.56 -18.86
C LYS A 121 7.94 -3.67 -19.92
N ALA A 122 7.20 -4.27 -20.85
CA ALA A 122 6.53 -3.54 -21.94
C ALA A 122 5.53 -2.49 -21.42
N GLN A 123 4.77 -2.83 -20.37
CA GLN A 123 3.85 -1.88 -19.71
C GLN A 123 4.61 -0.73 -19.03
N ASN A 124 5.65 -1.02 -18.26
CA ASN A 124 6.43 -0.01 -17.55
C ASN A 124 7.11 0.95 -18.53
N GLU A 125 7.66 0.44 -19.63
CA GLU A 125 8.29 1.27 -20.67
C GLU A 125 7.26 2.14 -21.41
N ALA A 126 6.15 1.54 -21.87
CA ALA A 126 5.14 2.26 -22.65
C ALA A 126 4.32 3.27 -21.82
N LEU A 127 4.11 2.99 -20.54
CA LEU A 127 3.32 3.84 -19.63
C LEU A 127 4.19 4.65 -18.68
N LYS A 128 5.50 4.75 -18.92
CA LYS A 128 6.42 5.43 -18.00
C LYS A 128 5.94 6.83 -17.61
N GLU A 129 5.54 7.66 -18.59
CA GLU A 129 5.03 9.01 -18.33
C GLU A 129 3.79 9.01 -17.43
N TYR A 130 2.87 8.08 -17.66
CA TYR A 130 1.66 7.91 -16.85
C TYR A 130 2.03 7.48 -15.43
N ILE A 131 2.88 6.47 -15.28
CA ILE A 131 3.30 5.93 -13.97
C ILE A 131 4.05 6.99 -13.18
N ASP A 132 5.05 7.64 -13.76
CA ASP A 132 5.81 8.72 -13.11
C ASP A 132 4.89 9.88 -12.70
N GLY A 133 3.89 10.19 -13.52
CA GLY A 133 2.92 11.23 -13.21
C GLY A 133 1.98 10.88 -12.06
N MET A 134 1.55 9.62 -11.96
CA MET A 134 0.74 9.13 -10.85
C MET A 134 1.56 9.13 -9.55
N MET A 135 2.78 8.60 -9.58
CA MET A 135 3.70 8.58 -8.43
C MET A 135 4.08 10.00 -7.95
N ALA A 136 4.08 10.98 -8.85
CA ALA A 136 4.31 12.38 -8.52
C ALA A 136 3.02 13.15 -8.20
N SER A 137 1.90 12.47 -7.98
CA SER A 137 0.58 13.02 -7.66
C SER A 137 0.15 14.18 -8.60
N LYS A 138 0.45 14.06 -9.92
CA LYS A 138 0.06 15.07 -10.91
C LYS A 138 -1.45 15.11 -11.22
N THR A 139 -2.17 14.07 -10.83
CA THR A 139 -3.64 13.99 -10.83
C THR A 139 -4.08 13.09 -9.69
N THR A 140 -5.36 13.10 -9.34
CA THR A 140 -5.88 12.28 -8.26
C THR A 140 -6.05 10.83 -8.70
N TRP A 141 -5.65 9.92 -7.85
CA TRP A 141 -5.80 8.48 -8.06
C TRP A 141 -6.13 7.77 -6.75
N LEU A 142 -6.74 6.60 -6.86
CA LEU A 142 -7.16 5.82 -5.71
C LEU A 142 -7.11 4.33 -6.04
N VAL A 143 -6.55 3.54 -5.14
CA VAL A 143 -6.72 2.09 -5.10
C VAL A 143 -7.73 1.74 -4.00
N ALA A 144 -8.70 0.89 -4.33
CA ALA A 144 -9.70 0.41 -3.39
C ALA A 144 -10.15 -1.02 -3.78
N ALA A 145 -10.73 -1.76 -2.85
CA ALA A 145 -11.05 -3.15 -3.08
C ALA A 145 -12.52 -3.40 -3.42
N VAL A 146 -12.74 -4.45 -4.19
CA VAL A 146 -14.04 -5.13 -4.36
C VAL A 146 -13.84 -6.63 -4.23
N PRO A 147 -14.81 -7.40 -3.70
CA PRO A 147 -14.64 -8.82 -3.57
C PRO A 147 -14.75 -9.55 -4.92
N SER A 148 -14.04 -10.67 -5.03
CA SER A 148 -14.32 -11.70 -6.03
C SER A 148 -14.66 -13.02 -5.33
N ALA A 149 -15.26 -13.94 -6.06
CA ALA A 149 -15.57 -15.26 -5.53
C ALA A 149 -14.29 -16.04 -5.16
N VAL A 150 -13.23 -15.88 -5.96
CA VAL A 150 -11.90 -16.50 -5.72
C VAL A 150 -11.30 -15.98 -4.44
N TRP A 151 -11.20 -14.67 -4.29
CA TRP A 151 -10.65 -14.04 -3.09
C TRP A 151 -11.45 -14.38 -1.83
N ALA A 152 -12.79 -14.29 -1.92
CA ALA A 152 -13.67 -14.64 -0.81
C ALA A 152 -13.46 -16.09 -0.33
N LYS A 153 -13.36 -17.03 -1.27
CA LYS A 153 -13.17 -18.44 -0.94
C LYS A 153 -11.76 -18.73 -0.41
N LEU A 154 -10.75 -17.97 -0.82
CA LEU A 154 -9.40 -18.02 -0.27
C LEU A 154 -9.40 -17.62 1.22
N LEU A 155 -10.06 -16.51 1.56
CA LEU A 155 -10.09 -16.00 2.93
C LEU A 155 -11.03 -16.78 3.86
N TYR A 156 -12.11 -17.34 3.32
CA TYR A 156 -13.14 -18.05 4.08
C TYR A 156 -13.40 -19.45 3.50
N PRO A 157 -12.40 -20.36 3.58
CA PRO A 157 -12.46 -21.68 2.93
C PRO A 157 -13.60 -22.57 3.47
N ASP A 158 -14.02 -22.37 4.72
CA ASP A 158 -15.05 -23.18 5.38
C ASP A 158 -16.49 -22.69 5.09
N LEU A 159 -16.67 -21.47 4.57
CA LEU A 159 -17.97 -20.93 4.21
C LEU A 159 -18.40 -21.37 2.80
N ASP A 160 -19.70 -21.45 2.53
CA ASP A 160 -20.18 -21.56 1.15
C ASP A 160 -19.86 -20.29 0.35
N ALA A 161 -19.94 -20.37 -0.99
CA ALA A 161 -19.51 -19.27 -1.86
C ALA A 161 -20.25 -17.96 -1.60
N THR A 162 -21.54 -18.00 -1.29
CA THR A 162 -22.37 -16.82 -1.00
C THR A 162 -21.98 -16.21 0.34
N ALA A 163 -21.88 -17.04 1.38
CA ALA A 163 -21.50 -16.60 2.72
C ALA A 163 -20.06 -16.03 2.74
N ALA A 164 -19.12 -16.66 2.03
CA ALA A 164 -17.76 -16.17 1.90
C ALA A 164 -17.71 -14.79 1.22
N TYR A 165 -18.44 -14.61 0.13
CA TYR A 165 -18.53 -13.35 -0.60
C TYR A 165 -19.14 -12.23 0.24
N GLU A 166 -20.20 -12.54 1.02
CA GLU A 166 -20.81 -11.59 1.97
C GLU A 166 -19.85 -11.23 3.11
N ALA A 167 -19.11 -12.21 3.64
CA ALA A 167 -18.10 -11.99 4.68
C ALA A 167 -16.99 -11.06 4.19
N LEU A 168 -16.49 -11.25 2.97
CA LEU A 168 -15.48 -10.40 2.38
C LEU A 168 -15.99 -8.97 2.14
N TRP A 169 -17.22 -8.80 1.60
CA TRP A 169 -17.85 -7.48 1.51
C TRP A 169 -17.92 -6.77 2.87
N LYS A 170 -18.39 -7.50 3.90
CA LYS A 170 -18.45 -6.94 5.25
C LYS A 170 -17.09 -6.45 5.71
N GLN A 171 -16.03 -7.24 5.48
CA GLN A 171 -14.67 -6.89 5.88
C GLN A 171 -14.16 -5.67 5.10
N ILE A 172 -14.37 -5.59 3.78
CA ILE A 172 -14.00 -4.43 2.97
C ILE A 172 -14.69 -3.16 3.49
N LEU A 173 -16.00 -3.22 3.76
CA LEU A 173 -16.76 -2.07 4.26
C LEU A 173 -16.29 -1.63 5.66
N GLN A 174 -15.98 -2.57 6.55
CA GLN A 174 -15.46 -2.28 7.89
C GLN A 174 -14.08 -1.64 7.82
N SER A 175 -13.16 -2.25 7.07
CA SER A 175 -11.81 -1.71 6.90
C SER A 175 -11.80 -0.32 6.24
N SER A 176 -12.77 -0.08 5.34
CA SER A 176 -12.96 1.20 4.66
C SER A 176 -13.86 2.18 5.43
N ARG A 177 -14.25 1.89 6.69
CA ARG A 177 -15.16 2.71 7.50
C ARG A 177 -16.46 3.10 6.79
N ALA A 178 -16.96 2.19 5.93
CA ALA A 178 -18.15 2.43 5.12
C ALA A 178 -19.40 1.71 5.65
N ASP A 179 -19.30 1.04 6.79
CA ASP A 179 -20.39 0.31 7.45
C ASP A 179 -21.07 1.11 8.57
N GLY A 180 -20.51 2.26 8.96
CA GLY A 180 -21.03 3.16 9.99
C GLY A 180 -22.29 3.94 9.58
N ALA A 181 -22.79 4.75 10.50
CA ALA A 181 -23.99 5.59 10.27
C ALA A 181 -23.70 6.73 9.30
N ASP A 182 -22.51 7.32 9.34
CA ASP A 182 -22.02 8.41 8.49
C ASP A 182 -20.55 8.18 8.10
N ALA A 183 -20.36 7.37 7.06
CA ALA A 183 -19.05 6.99 6.57
C ALA A 183 -18.16 8.18 6.16
N LEU A 184 -18.75 9.29 5.70
CA LEU A 184 -17.97 10.49 5.32
C LEU A 184 -17.43 11.20 6.56
N ALA A 185 -18.23 11.31 7.62
CA ALA A 185 -17.78 11.89 8.89
C ALA A 185 -16.76 10.98 9.59
N ASP A 186 -16.93 9.65 9.53
CA ASP A 186 -15.98 8.68 10.06
C ASP A 186 -14.61 8.82 9.36
N TRP A 187 -14.60 9.03 8.03
CA TRP A 187 -13.37 9.31 7.27
C TRP A 187 -12.76 10.66 7.61
N ASP A 188 -13.56 11.72 7.78
CA ASP A 188 -13.03 13.03 8.20
C ASP A 188 -12.33 12.93 9.57
N ALA A 189 -12.92 12.21 10.51
CA ALA A 189 -12.32 11.98 11.83
C ALA A 189 -11.02 11.16 11.71
N HIS A 190 -11.02 10.11 10.89
CA HIS A 190 -9.85 9.26 10.66
C HIS A 190 -8.68 10.05 10.02
N LEU A 191 -8.94 10.79 8.94
CA LEU A 191 -7.93 11.62 8.29
C LEU A 191 -7.39 12.73 9.22
N ALA A 192 -8.23 13.29 10.07
CA ALA A 192 -7.80 14.24 11.10
C ALA A 192 -6.87 13.60 12.12
N GLU A 193 -7.14 12.35 12.53
CA GLU A 193 -6.26 11.62 13.45
C GLU A 193 -4.92 11.27 12.78
N LEU A 194 -4.91 10.76 11.54
CA LEU A 194 -3.66 10.51 10.79
C LEU A 194 -2.84 11.80 10.65
N LYS A 195 -3.47 12.91 10.27
CA LYS A 195 -2.82 14.22 10.20
C LYS A 195 -2.22 14.64 11.55
N LYS A 196 -2.95 14.47 12.65
CA LYS A 196 -2.48 14.77 13.99
C LYS A 196 -1.25 13.94 14.35
N ARG A 197 -1.29 12.61 14.05
CA ARG A 197 -0.18 11.68 14.35
C ARG A 197 1.06 12.01 13.53
N ARG A 198 0.94 12.18 12.22
CA ARG A 198 2.09 12.53 11.37
C ARG A 198 2.72 13.88 11.74
N THR A 199 1.87 14.88 12.05
CA THR A 199 2.37 16.19 12.49
C THR A 199 3.12 16.07 13.80
N TRP A 200 2.52 15.38 14.80
CA TRP A 200 3.17 15.15 16.08
C TRP A 200 4.51 14.41 15.91
N MET A 201 4.58 13.34 15.11
CA MET A 201 5.82 12.60 14.86
C MET A 201 6.88 13.47 14.18
N THR A 202 6.49 14.31 13.21
CA THR A 202 7.40 15.24 12.54
C THR A 202 7.95 16.28 13.53
N ASP A 203 7.11 16.87 14.36
CA ASP A 203 7.45 17.92 15.34
C ASP A 203 8.35 17.41 16.49
N GLN A 204 8.37 16.09 16.73
CA GLN A 204 9.26 15.53 17.75
C GLN A 204 10.73 15.59 17.34
N HIS A 205 11.06 15.59 16.05
CA HIS A 205 12.43 15.56 15.53
C HIS A 205 13.28 14.44 16.15
N PHE A 206 12.71 13.25 16.23
CA PHE A 206 13.42 12.09 16.76
C PHE A 206 14.68 11.78 15.94
N THR A 207 15.75 11.42 16.61
CA THR A 207 16.97 10.92 15.96
C THR A 207 16.93 9.42 15.73
N SER A 208 16.12 8.70 16.53
CA SER A 208 15.90 7.26 16.39
C SER A 208 14.60 6.82 17.03
N LEU A 209 14.14 5.64 16.60
CA LEU A 209 13.05 4.87 17.20
C LEU A 209 13.60 3.54 17.69
N HIS A 210 13.21 3.12 18.90
CA HIS A 210 13.59 1.84 19.48
C HIS A 210 12.35 0.96 19.62
N TYR A 211 12.37 -0.22 18.98
CA TYR A 211 11.29 -1.21 18.92
C TYR A 211 11.60 -2.38 19.81
N THR A 212 10.65 -2.78 20.66
CA THR A 212 10.75 -4.01 21.47
C THR A 212 9.41 -4.73 21.54
N ASN A 213 9.43 -6.08 21.58
CA ASN A 213 8.27 -6.92 21.82
C ASN A 213 8.68 -8.27 22.44
N GLY A 214 7.69 -9.07 22.82
CA GLY A 214 7.89 -10.38 23.46
C GLY A 214 8.40 -11.48 22.51
N LEU A 215 8.39 -11.27 21.19
CA LEU A 215 8.98 -12.21 20.22
C LEU A 215 10.51 -12.14 20.16
N GLY A 216 11.10 -11.09 20.76
CA GLY A 216 12.54 -10.88 20.76
C GLY A 216 13.01 -9.74 19.85
N THR A 217 12.08 -8.97 19.28
CA THR A 217 12.44 -7.72 18.59
C THR A 217 13.11 -6.78 19.57
N ASP A 218 14.32 -6.33 19.23
CA ASP A 218 15.09 -5.30 19.89
C ASP A 218 15.90 -4.57 18.80
N LEU A 219 15.26 -3.53 18.23
CA LEU A 219 15.74 -2.85 17.02
C LEU A 219 15.74 -1.35 17.23
N THR A 220 16.88 -0.71 16.97
CA THR A 220 17.00 0.75 16.89
C THR A 220 17.09 1.19 15.45
N ILE A 221 16.17 2.08 15.03
CA ILE A 221 16.08 2.65 13.69
C ILE A 221 16.45 4.13 13.78
N GLY A 222 17.59 4.53 13.21
CA GLY A 222 17.96 5.94 13.06
C GLY A 222 17.11 6.64 12.02
N LEU A 223 16.80 7.91 12.26
CA LEU A 223 16.06 8.76 11.33
C LEU A 223 16.98 9.83 10.76
N PRO A 224 16.90 10.16 9.45
CA PRO A 224 17.72 11.20 8.84
C PRO A 224 17.34 12.59 9.37
N ALA A 225 18.30 13.51 9.35
CA ALA A 225 17.99 14.90 9.65
C ALA A 225 17.00 15.46 8.63
N GLY A 226 15.96 16.14 9.10
CA GLY A 226 14.91 16.69 8.22
C GLY A 226 13.91 15.66 7.72
N HIS A 227 13.84 14.45 8.34
CA HIS A 227 12.77 13.51 8.07
C HIS A 227 11.41 14.14 8.39
N ILE A 228 10.43 13.79 7.59
CA ILE A 228 9.01 14.11 7.81
C ILE A 228 8.18 12.85 7.72
N TRP A 229 7.06 12.86 8.44
CA TRP A 229 6.11 11.75 8.42
C TRP A 229 5.02 12.03 7.40
N GLN A 230 4.72 11.05 6.58
CA GLN A 230 3.68 11.05 5.56
C GLN A 230 2.50 10.17 6.00
N GLY A 231 1.45 10.08 5.18
CA GLY A 231 0.28 9.23 5.40
C GLY A 231 -1.03 10.01 5.44
N GLY A 232 -2.11 9.30 5.15
CA GLY A 232 -3.44 9.86 5.01
C GLY A 232 -3.64 10.53 3.67
N MET A 233 -3.42 11.83 3.56
CA MET A 233 -3.70 12.59 2.33
C MET A 233 -2.43 12.99 1.59
N GLU A 234 -2.50 12.87 0.28
CA GLU A 234 -1.55 13.43 -0.68
C GLU A 234 -2.08 14.75 -1.26
N GLU A 235 -1.20 15.50 -1.91
CA GLU A 235 -1.54 16.76 -2.53
C GLU A 235 -1.04 16.78 -3.98
N THR A 236 -1.92 17.13 -4.91
CA THR A 236 -1.52 17.33 -6.31
C THR A 236 -0.79 18.67 -6.48
N ALA A 237 -0.07 18.83 -7.61
CA ALA A 237 0.59 20.10 -7.96
C ALA A 237 -0.39 21.29 -8.00
N ASP A 238 -1.68 21.05 -8.23
CA ASP A 238 -2.74 22.07 -8.22
C ASP A 238 -3.37 22.25 -6.82
N HIS A 239 -2.72 21.77 -5.76
CA HIS A 239 -3.14 21.82 -4.35
C HIS A 239 -4.46 21.10 -4.04
N LEU A 240 -4.83 20.09 -4.82
CA LEU A 240 -5.97 19.24 -4.54
C LEU A 240 -5.54 18.09 -3.63
N LEU A 241 -6.12 18.04 -2.43
CA LEU A 241 -5.89 16.95 -1.48
C LEU A 241 -6.73 15.74 -1.88
N PHE A 242 -6.12 14.55 -1.84
CA PHE A 242 -6.78 13.27 -2.13
C PHE A 242 -6.14 12.16 -1.29
N ASN A 243 -6.72 10.98 -1.31
CA ASN A 243 -6.24 9.80 -0.60
C ASN A 243 -5.99 8.68 -1.60
N ALA A 244 -4.75 8.25 -1.75
CA ALA A 244 -4.37 7.28 -2.77
C ALA A 244 -4.85 5.85 -2.46
N ASN A 245 -5.08 5.52 -1.18
CA ASN A 245 -5.44 4.19 -0.72
C ASN A 245 -6.67 4.21 0.21
N ILE A 246 -7.65 3.34 -0.07
CA ILE A 246 -8.77 3.05 0.83
C ILE A 246 -8.95 1.54 0.93
N PRO A 247 -8.68 0.95 2.11
CA PRO A 247 -8.32 1.59 3.38
C PRO A 247 -6.88 2.13 3.43
N THR A 248 -6.60 3.00 4.40
CA THR A 248 -5.26 3.37 4.87
C THR A 248 -5.31 3.61 6.37
N GLU A 249 -4.32 3.12 7.11
CA GLU A 249 -4.23 3.19 8.57
C GLU A 249 -2.91 3.77 9.05
N GLU A 250 -1.99 4.03 8.13
CA GLU A 250 -0.59 4.29 8.41
C GLU A 250 -0.22 5.76 8.43
N ILE A 251 0.82 6.03 9.20
CA ILE A 251 1.78 7.09 8.93
C ILE A 251 3.17 6.48 8.79
N TYR A 252 3.97 6.97 7.86
CA TYR A 252 5.26 6.40 7.54
C TYR A 252 6.35 7.44 7.33
N SER A 253 7.61 7.01 7.44
CA SER A 253 8.79 7.81 7.16
C SER A 253 9.93 6.92 6.66
N ALA A 254 11.03 7.54 6.23
CA ALA A 254 12.21 6.82 5.77
C ALA A 254 13.24 6.68 6.90
N PRO A 255 13.75 5.45 7.15
CA PRO A 255 14.93 5.24 8.00
C PRO A 255 16.19 5.85 7.41
N LYS A 256 17.16 6.15 8.26
CA LYS A 256 18.52 6.45 7.81
C LYS A 256 19.21 5.15 7.43
N ALA A 257 19.65 5.04 6.17
CA ALA A 257 20.14 3.81 5.54
C ALA A 257 21.30 3.11 6.28
N ASP A 258 22.13 3.85 7.00
CA ASP A 258 23.32 3.36 7.71
C ASP A 258 23.15 3.32 9.25
N ALA A 259 21.94 3.55 9.77
CA ALA A 259 21.72 3.74 11.20
C ALA A 259 20.64 2.81 11.78
N VAL A 260 20.57 1.59 11.29
CA VAL A 260 19.68 0.54 11.83
C VAL A 260 20.53 -0.53 12.49
N ASN A 261 20.23 -0.85 13.77
CA ASN A 261 20.97 -1.82 14.57
C ASN A 261 20.04 -2.63 15.47
N GLY A 262 20.29 -3.94 15.56
CA GLY A 262 19.51 -4.87 16.38
C GLY A 262 18.75 -5.89 15.56
N THR A 263 17.84 -6.61 16.19
CA THR A 263 17.09 -7.72 15.58
C THR A 263 15.60 -7.41 15.55
N VAL A 264 14.94 -7.74 14.45
CA VAL A 264 13.49 -7.66 14.29
C VAL A 264 12.93 -9.00 13.85
N TYR A 265 11.79 -9.38 14.44
CA TYR A 265 11.03 -10.58 14.10
C TYR A 265 9.76 -10.18 13.33
N SER A 266 9.48 -10.90 12.24
CA SER A 266 8.21 -10.76 11.55
C SER A 266 7.06 -11.29 12.41
N THR A 267 5.94 -10.59 12.39
CA THR A 267 4.73 -10.98 13.13
C THR A 267 3.65 -11.60 12.25
N LYS A 268 3.80 -11.50 10.94
CA LYS A 268 2.92 -12.10 9.93
C LYS A 268 3.76 -12.70 8.78
N PRO A 269 3.21 -13.67 8.05
CA PRO A 269 3.85 -14.18 6.84
C PRO A 269 4.00 -13.08 5.78
N LEU A 270 5.10 -13.12 5.02
CA LEU A 270 5.35 -12.31 3.85
C LEU A 270 5.16 -13.16 2.59
N VAL A 271 4.34 -12.70 1.66
CA VAL A 271 4.22 -13.32 0.33
C VAL A 271 5.03 -12.49 -0.67
N TYR A 272 6.11 -13.08 -1.19
CA TYR A 272 6.97 -12.42 -2.16
C TYR A 272 7.08 -13.25 -3.45
N ASN A 273 6.65 -12.68 -4.58
CA ASN A 273 6.64 -13.35 -5.89
C ASN A 273 5.98 -14.75 -5.85
N GLY A 274 4.85 -14.87 -5.13
CA GLY A 274 4.12 -16.13 -4.97
C GLY A 274 4.76 -17.14 -3.99
N ASN A 275 5.83 -16.77 -3.31
CA ASN A 275 6.47 -17.63 -2.29
C ASN A 275 6.17 -17.09 -0.89
N LEU A 276 5.87 -18.02 0.01
CA LEU A 276 5.65 -17.69 1.41
C LEU A 276 6.98 -17.68 2.17
N ILE A 277 7.22 -16.57 2.90
CA ILE A 277 8.31 -16.44 3.88
C ILE A 277 7.64 -16.24 5.24
N ASP A 278 7.87 -17.15 6.18
CA ASP A 278 7.17 -17.11 7.47
C ASP A 278 8.10 -17.30 8.65
N LYS A 279 7.74 -16.62 9.76
CA LYS A 279 8.47 -16.63 11.02
C LYS A 279 9.96 -16.36 10.82
N PHE A 280 10.24 -15.26 10.19
CA PHE A 280 11.61 -14.85 9.91
C PHE A 280 12.06 -13.72 10.84
N HIS A 281 13.37 -13.60 10.96
CA HIS A 281 14.01 -12.48 11.59
C HIS A 281 15.12 -11.91 10.72
N LEU A 282 15.43 -10.63 10.96
CA LEU A 282 16.53 -9.89 10.34
C LEU A 282 17.34 -9.23 11.46
N THR A 283 18.66 -9.43 11.44
CA THR A 283 19.58 -8.70 12.32
C THR A 283 20.36 -7.66 11.52
N PHE A 284 20.26 -6.43 11.95
CA PHE A 284 20.90 -5.28 11.33
C PHE A 284 22.13 -4.84 12.09
N LYS A 285 23.16 -4.43 11.35
CA LYS A 285 24.33 -3.73 11.86
C LYS A 285 24.71 -2.61 10.89
N ASP A 286 24.77 -1.38 11.40
CA ASP A 286 25.08 -0.20 10.60
C ASP A 286 24.21 -0.11 9.33
N GLY A 287 22.93 -0.39 9.49
CA GLY A 287 21.90 -0.36 8.45
C GLY A 287 21.82 -1.58 7.54
N LYS A 288 22.80 -2.49 7.55
CA LYS A 288 22.79 -3.69 6.70
C LYS A 288 22.30 -4.91 7.47
N VAL A 289 21.51 -5.76 6.81
CA VAL A 289 21.22 -7.11 7.29
C VAL A 289 22.53 -7.91 7.32
N VAL A 290 22.87 -8.43 8.50
CA VAL A 290 24.06 -9.26 8.74
C VAL A 290 23.71 -10.69 9.08
N ASP A 291 22.46 -10.94 9.47
CA ASP A 291 21.91 -12.28 9.71
C ASP A 291 20.41 -12.27 9.36
N ALA A 292 19.95 -13.35 8.73
CA ALA A 292 18.56 -13.53 8.34
C ALA A 292 18.24 -15.03 8.31
N ALA A 293 17.15 -15.43 8.99
CA ALA A 293 16.64 -16.79 8.92
C ALA A 293 15.11 -16.82 8.93
N ALA A 294 14.52 -17.88 8.40
CA ALA A 294 13.08 -18.10 8.35
C ALA A 294 12.74 -19.58 8.59
N GLU A 295 11.61 -19.87 9.25
CA GLU A 295 11.13 -21.27 9.35
C GLU A 295 10.62 -21.77 7.99
N THR A 296 10.07 -20.88 7.17
CA THR A 296 9.60 -21.17 5.80
C THR A 296 10.15 -20.12 4.84
N GLY A 297 10.64 -20.54 3.67
CA GLY A 297 11.07 -19.64 2.59
C GLY A 297 12.40 -18.93 2.84
N GLU A 298 13.30 -19.50 3.66
CA GLU A 298 14.61 -18.89 3.96
C GLU A 298 15.43 -18.62 2.69
N ASP A 299 15.42 -19.54 1.73
CA ASP A 299 16.14 -19.37 0.46
C ASP A 299 15.60 -18.21 -0.39
N VAL A 300 14.31 -17.92 -0.27
CA VAL A 300 13.66 -16.77 -0.91
C VAL A 300 14.06 -15.49 -0.19
N LEU A 301 14.07 -15.48 1.15
CA LEU A 301 14.52 -14.37 1.96
C LEU A 301 15.97 -13.98 1.65
N GLN A 302 16.87 -14.97 1.58
CA GLN A 302 18.27 -14.76 1.25
C GLN A 302 18.45 -14.16 -0.16
N LYS A 303 17.68 -14.60 -1.14
CA LYS A 303 17.68 -14.02 -2.50
C LYS A 303 17.14 -12.60 -2.52
N LEU A 304 16.09 -12.34 -1.74
CA LEU A 304 15.48 -11.01 -1.64
C LEU A 304 16.48 -9.97 -1.15
N ILE A 305 17.18 -10.24 -0.03
CA ILE A 305 18.17 -9.30 0.54
C ILE A 305 19.46 -9.20 -0.28
N ALA A 306 19.64 -10.02 -1.30
CA ALA A 306 20.82 -10.04 -2.18
C ALA A 306 20.56 -9.46 -3.57
N ILE A 307 19.38 -8.88 -3.85
CA ILE A 307 19.01 -8.35 -5.18
C ILE A 307 19.94 -7.20 -5.60
N ASP A 308 20.19 -6.27 -4.69
CA ASP A 308 21.15 -5.16 -4.85
C ASP A 308 21.70 -4.69 -3.49
N ASP A 309 22.57 -3.69 -3.48
CA ASP A 309 23.20 -3.16 -2.25
C ASP A 309 22.20 -2.48 -1.30
N GLY A 310 21.05 -2.03 -1.79
CA GLY A 310 19.99 -1.41 -1.01
C GLY A 310 18.96 -2.43 -0.50
N ALA A 311 18.83 -3.59 -1.13
CA ALA A 311 17.85 -4.59 -0.77
C ALA A 311 18.04 -5.17 0.64
N CYS A 312 19.26 -5.10 1.19
CA CYS A 312 19.58 -5.52 2.55
C CYS A 312 19.47 -4.38 3.58
N ARG A 313 18.80 -3.28 3.26
CA ARG A 313 18.59 -2.11 4.13
C ARG A 313 17.14 -1.76 4.23
N LEU A 314 16.76 -1.07 5.30
CA LEU A 314 15.40 -0.54 5.42
C LEU A 314 15.21 0.71 4.54
N GLY A 315 14.06 0.78 3.88
CA GLY A 315 13.57 1.92 3.11
C GLY A 315 12.39 2.62 3.75
N GLU A 316 11.64 1.92 4.61
CA GLU A 316 10.46 2.48 5.27
C GLU A 316 10.31 2.03 6.70
N VAL A 317 9.70 2.91 7.50
CA VAL A 317 9.15 2.64 8.83
C VAL A 317 7.73 3.17 8.89
N ALA A 318 6.75 2.28 9.05
CA ALA A 318 5.34 2.60 9.11
C ALA A 318 4.72 2.28 10.48
N LEU A 319 3.88 3.18 10.95
CA LEU A 319 3.25 3.12 12.26
C LEU A 319 1.73 2.96 12.11
N ILE A 320 1.20 1.85 12.59
CA ILE A 320 -0.21 1.50 12.56
C ILE A 320 -0.61 0.95 13.94
N PRO A 321 -1.66 1.48 14.60
CA PRO A 321 -2.10 0.95 15.88
C PRO A 321 -2.62 -0.48 15.74
N TYR A 322 -2.33 -1.32 16.74
CA TYR A 322 -2.82 -2.70 16.78
C TYR A 322 -4.36 -2.77 16.76
N HIS A 323 -5.04 -1.80 17.38
CA HIS A 323 -6.50 -1.70 17.36
C HIS A 323 -7.06 -0.99 16.12
N SER A 324 -6.48 -1.24 14.93
CA SER A 324 -7.06 -0.85 13.65
C SER A 324 -8.09 -1.88 13.16
N PRO A 325 -9.07 -1.49 12.32
CA PRO A 325 -10.08 -2.43 11.80
C PRO A 325 -9.49 -3.62 11.06
N ILE A 326 -8.42 -3.41 10.30
CA ILE A 326 -7.74 -4.46 9.54
C ILE A 326 -6.99 -5.40 10.49
N SER A 327 -6.24 -4.86 11.43
CA SER A 327 -5.51 -5.65 12.42
C SER A 327 -6.45 -6.55 13.24
N LEU A 328 -7.55 -5.99 13.75
CA LEU A 328 -8.53 -6.71 14.56
C LEU A 328 -9.31 -7.78 13.78
N SER A 329 -9.31 -7.74 12.45
CA SER A 329 -9.91 -8.81 11.64
C SER A 329 -9.20 -10.14 11.81
N GLY A 330 -7.90 -10.12 12.12
CA GLY A 330 -7.05 -11.31 12.19
C GLY A 330 -6.85 -12.03 10.85
N ILE A 331 -7.26 -11.41 9.74
CA ILE A 331 -7.23 -11.99 8.39
C ILE A 331 -5.91 -11.61 7.71
N LEU A 332 -5.28 -12.57 7.05
CA LEU A 332 -4.26 -12.32 6.03
C LEU A 332 -5.00 -12.24 4.68
N PHE A 333 -4.98 -11.07 4.07
CA PHE A 333 -5.80 -10.78 2.88
C PHE A 333 -5.17 -11.28 1.58
N TYR A 334 -3.86 -11.56 1.55
CA TYR A 334 -3.09 -11.82 0.34
C TYR A 334 -3.20 -10.67 -0.67
N GLU A 335 -3.39 -9.45 -0.15
CA GLU A 335 -3.53 -8.22 -0.90
C GLU A 335 -2.81 -7.09 -0.16
N THR A 336 -1.79 -6.52 -0.78
CA THR A 336 -0.87 -5.54 -0.17
C THR A 336 -1.63 -4.36 0.44
N LEU A 337 -2.63 -3.80 -0.25
CA LEU A 337 -3.44 -2.68 0.27
C LEU A 337 -4.01 -2.94 1.69
N PHE A 338 -4.34 -4.19 2.01
CA PHE A 338 -4.86 -4.54 3.33
C PHE A 338 -3.75 -5.00 4.27
N ASP A 339 -2.86 -5.86 3.77
CA ASP A 339 -1.89 -6.54 4.64
C ASP A 339 -0.84 -5.57 5.19
N GLU A 340 -0.39 -4.58 4.40
CA GLU A 340 0.46 -3.49 4.87
C GLU A 340 -0.24 -2.64 5.93
N ASN A 341 -1.53 -2.36 5.76
CA ASN A 341 -2.34 -1.58 6.70
C ASN A 341 -2.83 -2.37 7.93
N ALA A 342 -2.44 -3.63 8.07
CA ALA A 342 -2.84 -4.47 9.20
C ALA A 342 -1.96 -4.31 10.44
N SER A 343 -0.78 -3.67 10.35
CA SER A 343 0.19 -3.66 11.45
C SER A 343 1.31 -2.67 11.19
N CYS A 344 1.98 -2.19 12.25
CA CYS A 344 3.29 -1.57 12.05
C CYS A 344 4.15 -2.46 11.17
N HIS A 345 4.77 -1.89 10.16
CA HIS A 345 5.63 -2.59 9.22
C HIS A 345 6.92 -1.83 8.94
N LEU A 346 7.87 -2.54 8.38
CA LEU A 346 9.13 -2.02 7.87
C LEU A 346 9.26 -2.49 6.42
N ALA A 347 9.86 -1.68 5.55
CA ALA A 347 10.18 -2.12 4.20
C ALA A 347 11.67 -2.36 4.02
N LEU A 348 12.05 -3.47 3.38
CA LEU A 348 13.37 -3.63 2.78
C LEU A 348 13.42 -2.92 1.43
N GLY A 349 14.50 -2.18 1.16
CA GLY A 349 14.73 -1.60 -0.15
C GLY A 349 14.60 -0.07 -0.21
N ALA A 350 13.99 0.44 -1.29
CA ALA A 350 13.96 1.86 -1.62
C ALA A 350 13.18 2.71 -0.60
N SER A 351 13.70 3.89 -0.30
CA SER A 351 12.99 4.91 0.48
C SER A 351 12.24 5.88 -0.41
N TYR A 352 11.15 6.47 0.11
CA TYR A 352 10.44 7.56 -0.56
C TYR A 352 11.10 8.91 -0.26
N PRO A 353 11.61 9.65 -1.27
CA PRO A 353 12.21 10.96 -1.08
C PRO A 353 11.28 11.97 -0.41
N THR A 354 9.97 11.81 -0.59
CA THR A 354 8.93 12.64 0.06
C THR A 354 8.93 12.54 1.59
N CYS A 355 9.63 11.57 2.17
CA CYS A 355 9.87 11.48 3.62
C CYS A 355 10.98 12.40 4.13
N LEU A 356 11.57 13.25 3.27
CA LEU A 356 12.47 14.34 3.62
C LEU A 356 11.85 15.69 3.27
N ALA A 357 12.11 16.69 4.09
CA ALA A 357 11.76 18.08 3.78
C ALA A 357 12.46 18.53 2.49
N GLY A 358 11.66 18.85 1.46
CA GLY A 358 12.16 19.19 0.12
C GLY A 358 12.69 18.02 -0.70
N GLY A 359 12.55 16.79 -0.22
CA GLY A 359 13.11 15.59 -0.86
C GLY A 359 12.53 15.29 -2.25
N ALA A 360 11.28 15.68 -2.50
CA ALA A 360 10.65 15.51 -3.82
C ALA A 360 11.36 16.28 -4.95
N ASP A 361 12.09 17.34 -4.62
CA ASP A 361 12.83 18.17 -5.57
C ASP A 361 14.34 17.84 -5.61
N MET A 362 14.79 16.88 -4.79
CA MET A 362 16.17 16.43 -4.73
C MET A 362 16.48 15.46 -5.87
N ASP A 363 17.70 15.53 -6.40
CA ASP A 363 18.23 14.47 -7.26
C ASP A 363 18.65 13.23 -6.43
N LYS A 364 18.94 12.13 -7.12
CA LYS A 364 19.30 10.86 -6.46
C LYS A 364 20.51 10.98 -5.55
N ASP A 365 21.52 11.74 -5.96
CA ASP A 365 22.76 11.90 -5.19
C ASP A 365 22.50 12.70 -3.90
N ALA A 366 21.67 13.73 -3.98
CA ALA A 366 21.24 14.52 -2.82
C ALA A 366 20.40 13.70 -1.84
N VAL A 367 19.48 12.87 -2.35
CA VAL A 367 18.66 11.95 -1.54
C VAL A 367 19.54 10.93 -0.80
N ALA A 368 20.51 10.32 -1.49
CA ALA A 368 21.46 9.39 -0.90
C ALA A 368 22.39 10.09 0.13
N ALA A 369 22.85 11.31 -0.16
CA ALA A 369 23.66 12.10 0.77
C ALA A 369 22.87 12.50 2.03
N ALA A 370 21.56 12.67 1.94
CA ALA A 370 20.65 12.89 3.07
C ALA A 370 20.42 11.62 3.91
N GLY A 371 20.88 10.46 3.44
CA GLY A 371 20.89 9.21 4.17
C GLY A 371 19.72 8.26 3.83
N LEU A 372 18.96 8.48 2.74
CA LEU A 372 17.93 7.58 2.27
C LEU A 372 18.52 6.43 1.46
N ASN A 373 17.84 5.30 1.49
CA ASN A 373 18.23 4.10 0.76
C ASN A 373 17.65 4.08 -0.67
N ASP A 374 18.47 3.68 -1.64
CA ASP A 374 18.04 3.42 -3.03
C ASP A 374 18.17 1.92 -3.31
N SER A 375 17.16 1.34 -3.96
CA SER A 375 17.11 -0.07 -4.33
C SER A 375 16.15 -0.28 -5.49
N MET A 376 16.26 -1.43 -6.15
CA MET A 376 15.30 -1.88 -7.14
C MET A 376 14.02 -2.49 -6.54
N ILE A 377 13.99 -2.69 -5.23
CA ILE A 377 12.84 -3.27 -4.52
C ILE A 377 12.32 -2.32 -3.45
N HIS A 378 11.06 -2.54 -3.07
CA HIS A 378 10.42 -2.04 -1.85
C HIS A 378 9.49 -3.16 -1.38
N VAL A 379 9.79 -3.77 -0.23
CA VAL A 379 9.08 -4.96 0.24
C VAL A 379 8.76 -4.84 1.72
N ASP A 380 7.47 -4.67 2.02
CA ASP A 380 6.94 -4.50 3.35
C ASP A 380 6.85 -5.83 4.10
N PHE A 381 7.19 -5.80 5.39
CA PHE A 381 7.00 -6.92 6.29
C PHE A 381 6.50 -6.46 7.66
N MET A 382 5.57 -7.20 8.22
CA MET A 382 4.83 -6.82 9.41
C MET A 382 5.63 -7.11 10.67
N VAL A 383 5.68 -6.11 11.58
CA VAL A 383 6.40 -6.19 12.87
C VAL A 383 5.51 -5.81 14.07
N GLY A 384 4.31 -5.31 13.82
CA GLY A 384 3.37 -4.91 14.86
C GLY A 384 2.81 -6.11 15.62
N SER A 385 2.68 -5.97 16.92
CA SER A 385 2.11 -6.96 17.83
C SER A 385 1.36 -6.26 18.99
N PRO A 386 0.47 -6.96 19.72
CA PRO A 386 -0.28 -6.35 20.82
C PRO A 386 0.58 -5.90 22.00
N ASP A 387 1.84 -6.32 22.05
CA ASP A 387 2.82 -5.95 23.10
C ASP A 387 3.95 -5.07 22.56
N LEU A 388 3.88 -4.65 21.29
CA LEU A 388 4.90 -3.78 20.71
C LEU A 388 5.03 -2.46 21.48
N THR A 389 6.26 -2.13 21.84
CA THR A 389 6.64 -0.85 22.39
C THR A 389 7.60 -0.14 21.44
N ILE A 390 7.33 1.15 21.18
CA ILE A 390 8.20 2.02 20.39
C ILE A 390 8.52 3.26 21.21
N THR A 391 9.81 3.55 21.37
CA THR A 391 10.32 4.73 22.07
C THR A 391 11.13 5.60 21.11
N GLY A 392 10.74 6.87 20.96
CA GLY A 392 11.49 7.86 20.20
C GLY A 392 12.58 8.51 21.06
N THR A 393 13.77 8.69 20.51
CA THR A 393 14.89 9.39 21.16
C THR A 393 15.18 10.70 20.44
N LYS A 394 15.30 11.80 21.18
CA LYS A 394 15.67 13.14 20.66
C LYS A 394 17.18 13.38 20.70
N ALA A 395 17.63 14.45 20.05
CA ALA A 395 19.05 14.82 19.97
C ALA A 395 19.69 15.08 21.36
N ASP A 396 18.90 15.50 22.35
CA ASP A 396 19.34 15.70 23.73
C ASP A 396 19.29 14.43 24.59
N SER A 397 19.06 13.27 23.96
CA SER A 397 18.87 11.96 24.59
C SER A 397 17.56 11.83 25.38
N THR A 398 16.65 12.78 25.31
CA THR A 398 15.29 12.63 25.88
C THR A 398 14.54 11.54 25.13
N THR A 399 13.89 10.63 25.87
CA THR A 399 13.07 9.57 25.32
C THR A 399 11.58 9.88 25.49
N VAL A 400 10.78 9.55 24.48
CA VAL A 400 9.35 9.77 24.46
C VAL A 400 8.64 8.47 24.00
N PRO A 401 7.69 7.93 24.76
CA PRO A 401 6.89 6.80 24.31
C PRO A 401 6.08 7.18 23.06
N VAL A 402 6.22 6.38 22.01
CA VAL A 402 5.45 6.49 20.75
C VAL A 402 4.34 5.46 20.73
N PHE A 403 4.68 4.20 21.01
CA PHE A 403 3.74 3.08 21.15
C PHE A 403 3.92 2.40 22.51
N THR A 404 2.81 1.96 23.09
CA THR A 404 2.77 1.12 24.30
C THR A 404 1.68 0.08 24.10
N ALA A 405 2.00 -1.19 24.34
CA ALA A 405 1.07 -2.30 24.15
C ALA A 405 0.39 -2.29 22.73
N GLY A 406 1.20 -2.04 21.71
CA GLY A 406 0.76 -2.08 20.30
C GLY A 406 0.03 -0.85 19.79
N ASP A 407 -0.26 0.13 20.62
CA ASP A 407 -1.03 1.33 20.25
C ASP A 407 -0.30 2.63 20.56
N TRP A 408 -0.81 3.74 20.05
CA TRP A 408 -0.29 5.07 20.36
C TRP A 408 -0.29 5.33 21.84
N ALA A 409 0.86 5.74 22.38
CA ALA A 409 1.03 6.01 23.82
C ALA A 409 0.37 7.33 24.28
N GLN A 410 -0.14 8.17 23.35
CA GLN A 410 -0.72 9.49 23.61
C GLN A 410 -2.07 9.65 22.93
#